data_4654de3baa70af3870366fae3227d150
#
_entry.id   4654de3baa70af3870366fae3227d150
#
_cell.length_a   1.000
_cell.length_b   1.000
_cell.length_c   1.000
_cell.angle_alpha   90.00
_cell.angle_beta   90.00
_cell.angle_gamma   90.00
#
_symmetry.space_group_name_H-M   'P 1'
#
loop_
_entity.id
_entity.type
_entity.pdbx_description
1 polymer ?
#
loop_
_entity_poly.entity_id
_entity_poly.type
_entity_poly.pdbx_seq_one_letter_code
_entity_poly.pdbx_strand_id
1 'polypeptide(L)'
;MLPGWASDQVVLTEPVWVDDRGAQVETYPGPGVVVSGCSVQPGAATTDLQMRDNAQILWTAFLPPGVPVTRHARVTWQGEHYQIDGAPQVWKSPLGSLDHTVLPLVRWEG
;
A
#
# COMPACT_ATOMS: atom_id res chain seq x y z
N MET A 1 17.08 -1.84 -1.64
CA MET A 1 16.87 -2.60 -0.42
C MET A 1 16.58 -1.65 0.74
N LEU A 2 15.63 -1.97 1.55
CA LEU A 2 15.30 -1.13 2.71
C LEU A 2 16.29 -1.34 3.83
N PRO A 3 16.45 -0.34 4.73
CA PRO A 3 17.33 -0.47 5.88
C PRO A 3 16.96 -1.66 6.78
N GLY A 4 17.89 -2.06 7.63
CA GLY A 4 17.67 -3.18 8.53
C GLY A 4 16.55 -2.97 9.55
N TRP A 5 16.11 -1.72 9.78
CA TRP A 5 14.98 -1.43 10.66
C TRP A 5 13.63 -1.69 9.99
N ALA A 6 13.61 -1.96 8.69
CA ALA A 6 12.38 -2.27 7.98
C ALA A 6 12.01 -3.73 8.22
N SER A 7 11.29 -3.97 9.32
CA SER A 7 10.95 -5.31 9.78
C SER A 7 9.45 -5.57 9.85
N ASP A 8 8.63 -4.65 9.35
CA ASP A 8 7.20 -4.82 9.33
C ASP A 8 6.78 -5.75 8.20
N GLN A 9 5.55 -6.20 8.28
CA GLN A 9 4.99 -7.12 7.32
C GLN A 9 3.56 -6.71 7.04
N VAL A 10 3.19 -6.66 5.76
CA VAL A 10 1.84 -6.33 5.34
C VAL A 10 1.31 -7.43 4.43
N VAL A 11 -0.01 -7.49 4.30
CA VAL A 11 -0.67 -8.41 3.38
C VAL A 11 -1.35 -7.59 2.30
N LEU A 12 -1.02 -7.86 1.05
CA LEU A 12 -1.61 -7.19 -0.10
C LEU A 12 -2.62 -8.11 -0.76
N THR A 13 -3.86 -7.68 -0.85
CA THR A 13 -4.91 -8.45 -1.50
C THR A 13 -5.42 -7.66 -2.70
N GLU A 14 -5.22 -8.21 -3.91
CA GLU A 14 -5.71 -7.59 -5.12
C GLU A 14 -7.18 -7.93 -5.30
N PRO A 15 -7.97 -6.99 -5.84
CA PRO A 15 -9.40 -7.25 -6.06
C PRO A 15 -9.64 -8.16 -7.25
N VAL A 16 -10.73 -8.87 -7.17
CA VAL A 16 -11.32 -9.58 -8.31
C VAL A 16 -12.64 -8.92 -8.59
N TRP A 17 -12.88 -8.58 -9.86
CA TRP A 17 -14.12 -7.93 -10.26
C TRP A 17 -15.15 -8.98 -10.59
N VAL A 18 -16.30 -8.91 -9.93
CA VAL A 18 -17.39 -9.87 -10.08
C VAL A 18 -18.61 -9.13 -10.59
N ASP A 19 -19.33 -9.74 -11.53
CA ASP A 19 -20.57 -9.19 -12.03
C ASP A 19 -21.71 -9.49 -11.04
N ASP A 20 -22.30 -8.44 -10.50
CA ASP A 20 -23.43 -8.55 -9.59
C ASP A 20 -24.57 -7.72 -10.14
N ARG A 21 -25.56 -8.38 -10.72
CA ARG A 21 -26.77 -7.75 -11.28
C ARG A 21 -26.44 -6.67 -12.31
N GLY A 22 -25.46 -6.97 -13.17
CA GLY A 22 -25.06 -6.04 -14.21
C GLY A 22 -24.02 -4.99 -13.80
N ALA A 23 -23.60 -4.99 -12.54
CA ALA A 23 -22.59 -4.08 -12.04
C ALA A 23 -21.33 -4.85 -11.67
N GLN A 24 -20.18 -4.23 -11.93
CA GLN A 24 -18.89 -4.82 -11.54
C GLN A 24 -18.58 -4.44 -10.09
N VAL A 25 -18.42 -5.44 -9.24
CA VAL A 25 -18.15 -5.25 -7.83
C VAL A 25 -16.79 -5.83 -7.48
N GLU A 26 -15.98 -5.08 -6.73
CA GLU A 26 -14.69 -5.56 -6.26
C GLU A 26 -14.88 -6.54 -5.11
N THR A 27 -14.20 -7.67 -5.18
CA THR A 27 -14.13 -8.61 -4.07
C THR A 27 -12.67 -8.91 -3.79
N TYR A 28 -12.37 -9.29 -2.56
CA TYR A 28 -11.00 -9.56 -2.11
C TYR A 28 -10.90 -10.98 -1.57
N PRO A 29 -10.97 -11.98 -2.46
CA PRO A 29 -10.91 -13.37 -2.03
C PRO A 29 -9.49 -13.80 -1.68
N GLY A 30 -9.40 -14.81 -0.84
CA GLY A 30 -8.14 -15.43 -0.52
C GLY A 30 -7.33 -14.68 0.55
N PRO A 31 -6.20 -15.27 0.93
CA PRO A 31 -5.37 -14.72 2.02
C PRO A 31 -4.49 -13.55 1.62
N GLY A 32 -4.38 -13.24 0.32
CA GLY A 32 -3.49 -12.20 -0.14
C GLY A 32 -2.03 -12.65 -0.19
N VAL A 33 -1.16 -11.69 -0.43
CA VAL A 33 0.29 -11.93 -0.53
C VAL A 33 0.98 -11.25 0.64
N VAL A 34 1.74 -12.01 1.39
CA VAL A 34 2.50 -11.47 2.53
C VAL A 34 3.79 -10.85 2.01
N VAL A 35 4.02 -9.60 2.37
CA VAL A 35 5.23 -8.86 2.00
C VAL A 35 5.98 -8.53 3.28
N SER A 36 7.18 -9.09 3.39
CA SER A 36 8.07 -8.84 4.53
C SER A 36 9.11 -7.77 4.18
N GLY A 37 9.83 -7.31 5.18
CA GLY A 37 10.86 -6.30 4.96
C GLY A 37 10.30 -4.93 4.68
N CYS A 38 9.12 -4.64 5.18
CA CYS A 38 8.47 -3.35 5.02
C CYS A 38 8.73 -2.45 6.22
N SER A 39 8.47 -1.17 6.06
CA SER A 39 8.43 -0.23 7.17
C SER A 39 7.12 0.54 7.07
N VAL A 40 6.34 0.53 8.16
CA VAL A 40 5.08 1.26 8.21
C VAL A 40 5.24 2.39 9.22
N GLN A 41 5.12 3.62 8.75
CA GLN A 41 5.33 4.81 9.55
C GLN A 41 4.03 5.58 9.70
N PRO A 42 3.80 6.24 10.84
CA PRO A 42 2.57 7.01 11.03
C PRO A 42 2.57 8.26 10.17
N GLY A 43 1.37 8.62 9.68
CA GLY A 43 1.17 9.84 8.92
C GLY A 43 1.68 9.78 7.50
N ALA A 44 1.64 10.92 6.83
CA ALA A 44 2.07 11.06 5.45
C ALA A 44 3.57 11.33 5.37
N ALA A 45 4.16 10.94 4.22
CA ALA A 45 5.50 11.42 3.91
C ALA A 45 5.46 12.94 3.79
N THR A 46 6.57 13.59 4.13
CA THR A 46 6.61 15.06 4.22
C THR A 46 6.15 15.75 2.94
N THR A 47 6.51 15.20 1.79
CA THR A 47 6.15 15.81 0.52
C THR A 47 4.67 15.68 0.19
N ASP A 48 3.97 14.75 0.80
CA ASP A 48 2.55 14.52 0.53
C ASP A 48 1.65 15.50 1.26
N LEU A 49 2.09 16.02 2.40
CA LEU A 49 1.27 16.90 3.24
C LEU A 49 0.79 18.14 2.51
N GLN A 50 1.60 18.68 1.60
CA GLN A 50 1.27 19.89 0.88
C GLN A 50 0.33 19.65 -0.29
N MET A 51 0.19 18.42 -0.73
CA MET A 51 -0.56 18.07 -1.91
C MET A 51 -1.93 17.48 -1.62
N ARG A 52 -2.25 17.25 -0.36
CA ARG A 52 -3.47 16.54 0.05
C ARG A 52 -4.34 17.43 0.89
N ASP A 53 -5.45 17.89 0.32
CA ASP A 53 -6.39 18.74 1.05
C ASP A 53 -7.38 17.95 1.86
N ASN A 54 -7.82 16.80 1.36
CA ASN A 54 -8.93 16.06 1.95
C ASN A 54 -8.57 14.68 2.46
N ALA A 55 -7.48 14.10 1.95
CA ALA A 55 -7.09 12.76 2.36
C ALA A 55 -6.35 12.79 3.69
N GLN A 56 -6.80 11.97 4.62
CA GLN A 56 -6.10 11.81 5.88
C GLN A 56 -5.26 10.55 5.81
N ILE A 57 -3.97 10.73 5.60
CA ILE A 57 -3.03 9.61 5.56
C ILE A 57 -2.77 9.15 6.98
N LEU A 58 -3.18 7.92 7.29
CA LEU A 58 -2.99 7.35 8.62
C LEU A 58 -1.60 6.75 8.76
N TRP A 59 -1.12 6.08 7.71
CA TRP A 59 0.16 5.39 7.70
C TRP A 59 0.79 5.51 6.33
N THR A 60 2.09 5.42 6.27
CA THR A 60 2.82 5.29 5.01
C THR A 60 3.62 4.01 5.07
N ALA A 61 3.38 3.12 4.13
CA ALA A 61 4.09 1.85 4.04
C ALA A 61 5.19 1.94 3.00
N PHE A 62 6.40 1.54 3.39
CA PHE A 62 7.55 1.47 2.50
C PHE A 62 7.83 0.00 2.23
N LEU A 63 7.69 -0.42 0.99
CA LEU A 63 7.85 -1.81 0.60
C LEU A 63 9.17 -2.00 -0.14
N PRO A 64 9.74 -3.22 -0.09
CA PRO A 64 10.94 -3.50 -0.89
C PRO A 64 10.64 -3.39 -2.38
N PRO A 65 11.68 -3.22 -3.22
CA PRO A 65 11.48 -3.06 -4.66
C PRO A 65 10.93 -4.34 -5.29
N GLY A 66 10.22 -4.18 -6.40
CA GLY A 66 9.75 -5.31 -7.18
C GLY A 66 8.46 -5.95 -6.68
N VAL A 67 7.80 -5.34 -5.69
CA VAL A 67 6.53 -5.87 -5.19
C VAL A 67 5.40 -5.42 -6.11
N PRO A 68 4.68 -6.34 -6.76
CA PRO A 68 3.56 -5.96 -7.61
C PRO A 68 2.36 -5.55 -6.74
N VAL A 69 1.87 -4.33 -6.95
CA VAL A 69 0.71 -3.82 -6.22
C VAL A 69 0.02 -2.78 -7.08
N THR A 70 -1.31 -2.84 -7.13
CA THR A 70 -2.11 -1.87 -7.85
C THR A 70 -2.77 -0.90 -6.86
N ARG A 71 -3.27 0.20 -7.39
CA ARG A 71 -3.96 1.19 -6.57
C ARG A 71 -5.24 0.68 -5.92
N HIS A 72 -5.76 -0.44 -6.40
CA HIS A 72 -6.98 -1.04 -5.87
C HIS A 72 -6.73 -2.10 -4.81
N ALA A 73 -5.48 -2.40 -4.51
CA ALA A 73 -5.14 -3.41 -3.53
C ALA A 73 -5.62 -3.02 -2.13
N ARG A 74 -6.06 -4.01 -1.37
CA ARG A 74 -6.34 -3.83 0.04
C ARG A 74 -5.07 -4.18 0.82
N VAL A 75 -4.66 -3.27 1.70
CA VAL A 75 -3.47 -3.48 2.53
C VAL A 75 -3.93 -3.84 3.93
N THR A 76 -3.47 -4.97 4.43
CA THR A 76 -3.77 -5.39 5.80
C THR A 76 -2.49 -5.32 6.62
N TRP A 77 -2.54 -4.62 7.72
CA TRP A 77 -1.41 -4.45 8.63
C TRP A 77 -1.90 -4.51 10.06
N GLN A 78 -1.31 -5.39 10.83
CA GLN A 78 -1.68 -5.61 12.23
C GLN A 78 -3.18 -5.87 12.43
N GLY A 79 -3.76 -6.65 11.51
CA GLY A 79 -5.17 -7.01 11.60
C GLY A 79 -6.16 -5.98 11.10
N GLU A 80 -5.67 -4.81 10.67
CA GLU A 80 -6.53 -3.75 10.17
C GLU A 80 -6.37 -3.61 8.66
N HIS A 81 -7.45 -3.25 7.98
CA HIS A 81 -7.45 -3.05 6.54
C HIS A 81 -7.30 -1.57 6.21
N TYR A 82 -6.55 -1.29 5.15
CA TYR A 82 -6.32 0.06 4.67
C TYR A 82 -6.47 0.11 3.16
N GLN A 83 -6.76 1.28 2.67
CA GLN A 83 -6.88 1.58 1.25
C GLN A 83 -5.71 2.46 0.85
N ILE A 84 -5.18 2.24 -0.37
CA ILE A 84 -4.10 3.07 -0.89
C ILE A 84 -4.71 4.38 -1.39
N ASP A 85 -4.17 5.50 -0.92
CA ASP A 85 -4.61 6.81 -1.38
C ASP A 85 -3.86 7.17 -2.65
N GLY A 86 -4.61 7.24 -3.75
CA GLY A 86 -4.02 7.46 -5.06
C GLY A 86 -3.44 6.18 -5.63
N ALA A 87 -2.18 6.21 -6.02
CA ALA A 87 -1.50 5.07 -6.62
C ALA A 87 -0.20 4.76 -5.89
N PRO A 88 0.26 3.51 -5.96
CA PRO A 88 1.59 3.18 -5.41
C PRO A 88 2.67 4.04 -6.08
N GLN A 89 3.60 4.52 -5.29
CA GLN A 89 4.69 5.37 -5.76
C GLN A 89 5.97 4.56 -5.79
N VAL A 90 6.47 4.32 -6.98
CA VAL A 90 7.70 3.54 -7.16
C VAL A 90 8.89 4.50 -7.19
N TRP A 91 9.79 4.33 -6.25
CA TRP A 91 10.99 5.15 -6.14
C TRP A 91 12.19 4.33 -6.55
N LYS A 92 13.01 4.88 -7.44
CA LYS A 92 14.22 4.23 -7.92
C LYS A 92 15.42 5.12 -7.67
N SER A 93 16.46 4.54 -7.09
CA SER A 93 17.74 5.23 -6.95
C SER A 93 18.63 4.94 -8.16
N PRO A 94 19.62 5.80 -8.44
CA PRO A 94 20.51 5.56 -9.57
C PRO A 94 21.25 4.24 -9.51
N LEU A 95 21.55 3.75 -8.32
CA LEU A 95 22.29 2.50 -8.14
C LEU A 95 21.40 1.32 -7.74
N GLY A 96 20.09 1.54 -7.63
CA GLY A 96 19.14 0.50 -7.27
C GLY A 96 19.14 0.10 -5.80
N SER A 97 20.05 0.60 -5.00
CA SER A 97 20.20 0.17 -3.60
C SER A 97 19.13 0.72 -2.67
N LEU A 98 18.47 1.81 -3.06
CA LEU A 98 17.44 2.45 -2.27
C LEU A 98 16.06 2.40 -2.94
N ASP A 99 15.91 1.53 -3.92
CA ASP A 99 14.63 1.35 -4.58
C ASP A 99 13.58 0.88 -3.58
N HIS A 100 12.39 1.42 -3.69
CA HIS A 100 11.28 1.03 -2.82
C HIS A 100 9.96 1.48 -3.43
N THR A 101 8.86 0.96 -2.88
CA THR A 101 7.52 1.37 -3.26
C THR A 101 6.85 1.98 -2.03
N VAL A 102 6.23 3.14 -2.22
CA VAL A 102 5.56 3.87 -1.14
C VAL A 102 4.05 3.77 -1.32
N LEU A 103 3.37 3.34 -0.27
CA LEU A 103 1.92 3.24 -0.25
C LEU A 103 1.36 4.16 0.82
N PRO A 104 0.77 5.30 0.45
CA PRO A 104 0.02 6.11 1.40
C PRO A 104 -1.28 5.39 1.77
N LEU A 105 -1.51 5.17 3.05
CA LEU A 105 -2.63 4.37 3.52
C LEU A 105 -3.66 5.25 4.20
N VAL A 106 -4.90 5.11 3.75
CA VAL A 106 -6.04 5.75 4.38
C VAL A 106 -7.00 4.67 4.87
N ARG A 107 -7.99 5.09 5.64
CA ARG A 107 -8.97 4.19 6.22
C ARG A 107 -9.69 3.39 5.12
N TRP A 108 -9.85 2.10 5.36
CA TRP A 108 -10.60 1.24 4.45
C TRP A 108 -12.09 1.54 4.57
N GLU A 109 -12.72 1.82 3.46
CA GLU A 109 -14.14 2.16 3.43
C GLU A 109 -14.99 1.12 2.71
N GLY A 110 -14.42 0.01 2.47
CA GLY A 110 -15.14 -1.09 1.92
C GLY A 110 -14.96 -1.39 0.51
#